data_d6489870e02a607e501dc1ab59d857de
#
_entry.id   d6489870e02a607e501dc1ab59d857de
#
_cell.length_a   1.000
_cell.length_b   1.000
_cell.length_c   1.000
_cell.angle_alpha   90.00
_cell.angle_beta   90.00
_cell.angle_gamma   90.00
#
_symmetry.space_group_name_H-M   'P 1'
#
loop_
_entity.id
_entity.type
_entity.pdbx_description
1 polymer ?
#
loop_
_entity_poly.entity_id
_entity_poly.type
_entity_poly.pdbx_seq_one_letter_code
_entity_poly.pdbx_strand_id
1 'polypeptide(L)'
;MNYYDKIVKYSGYLASALFIAIGFIVSYEVIMRYLFNSPTIWVNEVSRFLQIWATYLALTYSFHKQDFIRITVIYDRLNETGKKILDFISFIFIIIFSCFVVYYGWLIAYDSLKVGRTSSTILDVPSFLTELAIPLCFAFLVIRVILEAIRYISNFSK
;
A
#
# COMPACT_ATOMS: atom_id res chain seq x y z
N MET A 1 12.67 -17.41 -10.11
CA MET A 1 11.58 -16.57 -9.61
C MET A 1 11.34 -16.95 -8.16
N ASN A 2 11.75 -16.10 -7.20
CA ASN A 2 11.73 -16.43 -5.78
C ASN A 2 10.27 -16.54 -5.30
N TYR A 3 10.03 -17.38 -4.29
CA TYR A 3 8.71 -17.57 -3.67
C TYR A 3 8.06 -16.22 -3.28
N TYR A 4 8.87 -15.29 -2.79
CA TYR A 4 8.46 -13.93 -2.44
C TYR A 4 7.92 -13.13 -3.65
N ASP A 5 8.52 -13.26 -4.83
CA ASP A 5 8.06 -12.57 -6.05
C ASP A 5 6.64 -13.03 -6.47
N LYS A 6 6.31 -14.30 -6.20
CA LYS A 6 4.94 -14.81 -6.41
C LYS A 6 3.94 -14.17 -5.47
N ILE A 7 4.29 -14.07 -4.17
CA ILE A 7 3.41 -13.44 -3.17
C ILE A 7 3.13 -11.98 -3.53
N VAL A 8 4.16 -11.22 -3.92
CA VAL A 8 3.99 -9.82 -4.34
C VAL A 8 3.11 -9.69 -5.59
N LYS A 9 3.22 -10.61 -6.56
CA LYS A 9 2.31 -10.64 -7.71
C LYS A 9 0.86 -10.92 -7.31
N TYR A 10 0.64 -11.87 -6.41
CA TYR A 10 -0.71 -12.16 -5.92
C TYR A 10 -1.31 -10.99 -5.15
N SER A 11 -0.51 -10.25 -4.35
CA SER A 11 -1.00 -9.02 -3.70
C SER A 11 -1.44 -7.96 -4.70
N GLY A 12 -0.74 -7.82 -5.84
CA GLY A 12 -1.14 -6.92 -6.92
C GLY A 12 -2.46 -7.34 -7.59
N TYR A 13 -2.64 -8.63 -7.87
CA TYR A 13 -3.89 -9.14 -8.43
C TYR A 13 -5.05 -8.97 -7.45
N LEU A 14 -4.82 -9.23 -6.15
CA LEU A 14 -5.82 -9.01 -5.12
C LEU A 14 -6.20 -7.52 -5.02
N ALA A 15 -5.23 -6.62 -5.02
CA ALA A 15 -5.47 -5.19 -5.03
C ALA A 15 -6.32 -4.75 -6.23
N SER A 16 -6.00 -5.25 -7.43
CA SER A 16 -6.76 -4.95 -8.65
C SER A 16 -8.20 -5.45 -8.55
N ALA A 17 -8.41 -6.67 -8.04
CA ALA A 17 -9.74 -7.23 -7.84
C ALA A 17 -10.55 -6.41 -6.82
N LEU A 18 -9.91 -5.95 -5.73
CA LEU A 18 -10.55 -5.08 -4.74
C LEU A 18 -10.96 -3.73 -5.35
N PHE A 19 -10.12 -3.10 -6.19
CA PHE A 19 -10.50 -1.86 -6.87
C PHE A 19 -11.67 -2.05 -7.83
N ILE A 20 -11.71 -3.16 -8.57
CA ILE A 20 -12.87 -3.50 -9.42
C ILE A 20 -14.13 -3.67 -8.59
N ALA A 21 -14.04 -4.39 -7.46
CA ALA A 21 -15.17 -4.56 -6.54
C ALA A 21 -15.67 -3.22 -5.99
N ILE A 22 -14.77 -2.32 -5.61
CA ILE A 22 -15.13 -0.95 -5.18
C ILE A 22 -15.89 -0.23 -6.29
N GLY A 23 -15.44 -0.32 -7.54
CA GLY A 23 -16.12 0.28 -8.69
C GLY A 23 -17.57 -0.19 -8.80
N PHE A 24 -17.82 -1.50 -8.68
CA PHE A 24 -19.19 -2.05 -8.70
C PHE A 24 -20.02 -1.60 -7.51
N ILE A 25 -19.46 -1.64 -6.30
CA ILE A 25 -20.15 -1.25 -5.06
C ILE A 25 -20.56 0.23 -5.11
N VAL A 26 -19.67 1.11 -5.55
CA VAL A 26 -19.94 2.55 -5.67
C VAL A 26 -20.96 2.82 -6.79
N SER A 27 -20.86 2.11 -7.92
CA SER A 27 -21.84 2.23 -9.02
C SER A 27 -23.23 1.82 -8.56
N TYR A 28 -23.32 0.73 -7.78
CA TYR A 28 -24.59 0.30 -7.17
C TYR A 28 -25.18 1.39 -6.26
N GLU A 29 -24.38 2.01 -5.40
CA GLU A 29 -24.83 3.11 -4.53
C GLU A 29 -25.37 4.29 -5.34
N VAL A 30 -24.69 4.67 -6.41
CA VAL A 30 -25.13 5.78 -7.29
C VAL A 30 -26.51 5.46 -7.88
N ILE A 31 -26.70 4.24 -8.38
CA ILE A 31 -27.99 3.79 -8.95
C ILE A 31 -29.09 3.83 -7.88
N MET A 32 -28.83 3.26 -6.70
CA MET A 32 -29.81 3.22 -5.62
C MET A 32 -30.18 4.62 -5.15
N ARG A 33 -29.22 5.51 -5.05
CA ARG A 33 -29.43 6.90 -4.60
C ARG A 33 -30.24 7.73 -5.59
N TYR A 34 -29.89 7.67 -6.88
CA TYR A 34 -30.47 8.58 -7.87
C TYR A 34 -31.69 8.03 -8.61
N LEU A 35 -31.76 6.71 -8.85
CA LEU A 35 -32.91 6.10 -9.55
C LEU A 35 -33.98 5.64 -8.57
N PHE A 36 -33.56 5.10 -7.41
CA PHE A 36 -34.50 4.53 -6.45
C PHE A 36 -34.78 5.40 -5.22
N ASN A 37 -34.11 6.56 -5.09
CA ASN A 37 -34.15 7.44 -3.91
C ASN A 37 -33.95 6.69 -2.57
N SER A 38 -33.15 5.62 -2.60
CA SER A 38 -32.89 4.74 -1.46
C SER A 38 -31.37 4.65 -1.22
N PRO A 39 -30.75 5.68 -0.61
CA PRO A 39 -29.32 5.68 -0.35
C PRO A 39 -28.93 4.58 0.62
N THR A 40 -27.81 3.90 0.33
CA THR A 40 -27.29 2.83 1.18
C THR A 40 -26.25 3.37 2.15
N ILE A 41 -26.33 2.96 3.42
CA ILE A 41 -25.43 3.45 4.48
C ILE A 41 -24.10 2.72 4.44
N TRP A 42 -24.10 1.43 4.13
CA TRP A 42 -22.95 0.53 4.24
C TRP A 42 -21.90 0.72 3.13
N VAL A 43 -22.29 1.21 1.96
CA VAL A 43 -21.39 1.31 0.79
C VAL A 43 -20.18 2.19 1.08
N ASN A 44 -20.36 3.32 1.71
CA ASN A 44 -19.28 4.25 2.02
C ASN A 44 -18.23 3.64 2.95
N GLU A 45 -18.66 2.87 3.94
CA GLU A 45 -17.75 2.23 4.90
C GLU A 45 -17.02 1.06 4.29
N VAL A 46 -17.74 0.17 3.61
CA VAL A 46 -17.15 -0.99 2.94
C VAL A 46 -16.17 -0.55 1.86
N SER A 47 -16.54 0.43 1.05
CA SER A 47 -15.64 0.97 0.00
C SER A 47 -14.38 1.56 0.59
N ARG A 48 -14.46 2.33 1.68
CA ARG A 48 -13.30 2.91 2.36
C ARG A 48 -12.40 1.82 2.95
N PHE A 49 -12.99 0.82 3.58
CA PHE A 49 -12.25 -0.33 4.11
C PHE A 49 -11.48 -1.06 3.00
N LEU A 50 -12.14 -1.43 1.93
CA LEU A 50 -11.54 -2.11 0.78
C LEU A 50 -10.47 -1.24 0.12
N GLN A 51 -10.70 0.08 -0.01
CA GLN A 51 -9.77 1.02 -0.61
C GLN A 51 -8.45 1.10 0.16
N ILE A 52 -8.49 1.14 1.49
CA ILE A 52 -7.29 1.17 2.33
C ILE A 52 -6.46 -0.10 2.07
N TRP A 53 -7.05 -1.28 2.18
CA TRP A 53 -6.35 -2.54 1.92
C TRP A 53 -5.82 -2.64 0.48
N ALA A 54 -6.65 -2.29 -0.51
CA ALA A 54 -6.26 -2.33 -1.92
C ALA A 54 -5.06 -1.41 -2.20
N THR A 55 -5.08 -0.19 -1.67
CA THR A 55 -4.02 0.80 -1.88
C THR A 55 -2.68 0.34 -1.31
N TYR A 56 -2.66 -0.14 -0.07
CA TYR A 56 -1.41 -0.58 0.56
C TYR A 56 -0.88 -1.89 -0.02
N LEU A 57 -1.73 -2.82 -0.44
CA LEU A 57 -1.32 -4.02 -1.19
C LEU A 57 -0.73 -3.65 -2.57
N ALA A 58 -1.35 -2.71 -3.27
CA ALA A 58 -0.88 -2.21 -4.55
C ALA A 58 0.48 -1.52 -4.45
N LEU A 59 0.75 -0.80 -3.35
CA LEU A 59 2.01 -0.10 -3.11
C LEU A 59 3.20 -1.06 -3.19
N THR A 60 3.14 -2.21 -2.53
CA THR A 60 4.20 -3.21 -2.56
C THR A 60 4.41 -3.81 -3.95
N TYR A 61 3.33 -4.01 -4.70
CA TYR A 61 3.40 -4.51 -6.07
C TYR A 61 4.00 -3.48 -7.04
N SER A 62 3.60 -2.21 -6.93
CA SER A 62 4.19 -1.11 -7.71
C SER A 62 5.68 -0.98 -7.48
N PHE A 63 6.12 -1.13 -6.23
CA PHE A 63 7.55 -1.14 -5.91
C PHE A 63 8.28 -2.31 -6.60
N HIS A 64 7.67 -3.49 -6.63
CA HIS A 64 8.27 -4.67 -7.29
C HIS A 64 8.45 -4.48 -8.80
N LYS A 65 7.50 -3.79 -9.47
CA LYS A 65 7.59 -3.52 -10.91
C LYS A 65 8.51 -2.34 -11.27
N GLN A 66 9.00 -1.60 -10.27
CA GLN A 66 9.73 -0.34 -10.46
C GLN A 66 8.93 0.72 -11.25
N ASP A 67 7.60 0.61 -11.22
CA ASP A 67 6.67 1.52 -11.91
C ASP A 67 6.48 2.85 -11.13
N PHE A 68 7.46 3.24 -10.31
CA PHE A 68 7.41 4.55 -9.68
C PHE A 68 7.69 5.65 -10.68
N ILE A 69 6.88 6.70 -10.60
CA ILE A 69 7.15 7.94 -11.33
C ILE A 69 8.46 8.51 -10.81
N ARG A 70 9.54 8.33 -11.56
CA ARG A 70 10.84 8.95 -11.28
C ARG A 70 10.89 10.31 -11.99
N ILE A 71 11.49 11.28 -11.34
CA ILE A 71 11.78 12.55 -11.99
C ILE A 71 12.96 12.32 -12.95
N THR A 72 12.64 11.93 -14.18
CA THR A 72 13.62 11.54 -15.22
C THR A 72 14.52 12.69 -15.60
N VAL A 73 14.04 13.94 -15.51
CA VAL A 73 14.80 15.14 -15.91
C VAL A 73 16.16 15.27 -15.20
N ILE A 74 16.24 14.91 -13.93
CA ILE A 74 17.49 14.90 -13.17
C ILE A 74 18.25 13.61 -13.43
N TYR A 75 17.53 12.48 -13.44
CA TYR A 75 18.11 11.15 -13.60
C TYR A 75 18.81 10.98 -14.94
N ASP A 76 18.22 11.48 -16.04
CA ASP A 76 18.78 11.37 -17.39
C ASP A 76 20.04 12.22 -17.61
N ARG A 77 20.28 13.23 -16.76
CA ARG A 77 21.48 14.08 -16.80
C ARG A 77 22.65 13.51 -15.98
N LEU A 78 22.44 12.46 -15.22
CA LEU A 78 23.46 11.85 -14.38
C LEU A 78 24.24 10.77 -15.12
N ASN A 79 25.55 10.70 -14.83
CA ASN A 79 26.39 9.57 -15.23
C ASN A 79 25.90 8.28 -14.55
N GLU A 80 26.28 7.11 -15.06
CA GLU A 80 25.91 5.81 -14.50
C GLU A 80 26.20 5.69 -13.00
N THR A 81 27.33 6.25 -12.54
CA THR A 81 27.67 6.29 -11.11
C THR A 81 26.70 7.18 -10.31
N GLY A 82 26.31 8.33 -10.85
CA GLY A 82 25.36 9.25 -10.22
C GLY A 82 23.97 8.63 -10.09
N LYS A 83 23.49 7.91 -11.12
CA LYS A 83 22.24 7.15 -11.08
C LYS A 83 22.24 6.12 -9.96
N LYS A 84 23.35 5.39 -9.83
CA LYS A 84 23.52 4.36 -8.80
C LYS A 84 23.50 4.94 -7.38
N ILE A 85 24.16 6.07 -7.15
CA ILE A 85 24.15 6.76 -5.86
C ILE A 85 22.75 7.24 -5.52
N LEU A 86 22.02 7.81 -6.48
CA LEU A 86 20.66 8.30 -6.28
C LEU A 86 19.70 7.17 -5.94
N ASP A 87 19.81 6.04 -6.63
CA ASP A 87 19.01 4.85 -6.34
C ASP A 87 19.29 4.32 -4.92
N PHE A 88 20.55 4.27 -4.51
CA PHE A 88 20.95 3.83 -3.18
C PHE A 88 20.42 4.76 -2.08
N ILE A 89 20.51 6.07 -2.26
CA ILE A 89 19.94 7.07 -1.36
C ILE A 89 18.42 6.88 -1.25
N SER A 90 17.75 6.65 -2.38
CA SER A 90 16.30 6.41 -2.41
C SER A 90 15.90 5.16 -1.61
N PHE A 91 16.66 4.06 -1.72
CA PHE A 91 16.42 2.86 -0.90
C PHE A 91 16.53 3.16 0.60
N ILE A 92 17.55 3.91 1.02
CA ILE A 92 17.74 4.29 2.43
C ILE A 92 16.55 5.10 2.93
N PHE A 93 16.13 6.13 2.19
CA PHE A 93 14.97 6.95 2.57
C PHE A 93 13.68 6.14 2.67
N ILE A 94 13.42 5.25 1.71
CA ILE A 94 12.24 4.39 1.72
C ILE A 94 12.27 3.45 2.94
N ILE A 95 13.41 2.86 3.27
CA ILE A 95 13.55 1.97 4.43
C ILE A 95 13.30 2.74 5.73
N ILE A 96 13.95 3.90 5.92
CA ILE A 96 13.79 4.71 7.12
C ILE A 96 12.33 5.12 7.29
N PHE A 97 11.73 5.69 6.24
CA PHE A 97 10.33 6.10 6.25
C PHE A 97 9.39 4.93 6.57
N SER A 98 9.57 3.80 5.90
CA SER A 98 8.73 2.62 6.09
C SER A 98 8.87 2.03 7.50
N CYS A 99 10.07 2.05 8.10
CA CYS A 99 10.27 1.62 9.49
C CYS A 99 9.52 2.52 10.47
N PHE A 100 9.54 3.85 10.27
CA PHE A 100 8.74 4.77 11.06
C PHE A 100 7.24 4.48 10.94
N VAL A 101 6.76 4.27 9.72
CA VAL A 101 5.34 3.96 9.48
C VAL A 101 4.93 2.63 10.14
N VAL A 102 5.78 1.60 10.08
CA VAL A 102 5.52 0.32 10.74
C VAL A 102 5.44 0.51 12.26
N TYR A 103 6.40 1.22 12.85
CA TYR A 103 6.45 1.41 14.30
C TYR A 103 5.24 2.20 14.82
N TYR A 104 4.98 3.38 14.28
CA TYR A 104 3.87 4.21 14.71
C TYR A 104 2.51 3.64 14.29
N GLY A 105 2.41 3.04 13.12
CA GLY A 105 1.19 2.36 12.67
C GLY A 105 0.81 1.20 13.58
N TRP A 106 1.80 0.44 14.07
CA TRP A 106 1.56 -0.62 15.04
C TRP A 106 1.06 -0.08 16.37
N LEU A 107 1.67 1.00 16.88
CA LEU A 107 1.23 1.64 18.13
C LEU A 107 -0.21 2.13 18.04
N ILE A 108 -0.59 2.77 16.93
CA ILE A 108 -1.95 3.27 16.70
C ILE A 108 -2.95 2.10 16.64
N ALA A 109 -2.65 1.06 15.87
CA ALA A 109 -3.53 -0.10 15.75
C ALA A 109 -3.70 -0.83 17.10
N TYR A 110 -2.63 -0.93 17.89
CA TYR A 110 -2.67 -1.53 19.22
C TYR A 110 -3.49 -0.70 20.21
N ASP A 111 -3.34 0.63 20.18
CA ASP A 111 -4.14 1.54 21.00
C ASP A 111 -5.63 1.48 20.65
N SER A 112 -5.95 1.48 19.35
CA SER A 112 -7.33 1.31 18.88
C SER A 112 -7.96 0.00 19.33
N LEU A 113 -7.18 -1.08 19.36
CA LEU A 113 -7.64 -2.38 19.84
C LEU A 113 -7.89 -2.36 21.36
N LYS A 114 -7.02 -1.71 22.14
CA LYS A 114 -7.18 -1.59 23.60
C LYS A 114 -8.38 -0.75 24.00
N VAL A 115 -8.57 0.37 23.33
CA VAL A 115 -9.67 1.33 23.63
C VAL A 115 -10.99 0.87 23.04
N GLY A 116 -10.97 -0.14 22.13
CA GLY A 116 -12.16 -0.58 21.40
C GLY A 116 -12.68 0.50 20.46
N ARG A 117 -11.78 1.28 19.82
CA ARG A 117 -12.15 2.37 18.93
C ARG A 117 -12.90 1.84 17.73
N THR A 118 -14.10 2.39 17.48
CA THR A 118 -14.91 2.11 16.32
C THR A 118 -14.94 3.32 15.37
N SER A 119 -15.33 3.07 14.13
CA SER A 119 -15.65 4.12 13.17
C SER A 119 -16.79 4.99 13.72
N SER A 120 -16.71 6.31 13.54
CA SER A 120 -17.78 7.25 13.93
C SER A 120 -19.01 7.19 12.99
N THR A 121 -19.21 6.08 12.34
CA THR A 121 -20.27 5.83 11.37
C THR A 121 -21.28 4.82 11.90
N ILE A 122 -22.44 4.70 11.25
CA ILE A 122 -23.59 3.90 11.73
C ILE A 122 -23.28 2.40 11.86
N LEU A 123 -22.25 1.89 11.14
CA LEU A 123 -21.88 0.46 11.19
C LEU A 123 -20.90 0.11 12.31
N ASP A 124 -20.37 1.10 13.04
CA ASP A 124 -19.43 0.91 14.15
C ASP A 124 -18.29 -0.09 13.85
N VAL A 125 -17.75 -0.04 12.62
CA VAL A 125 -16.67 -0.95 12.21
C VAL A 125 -15.44 -0.72 13.08
N PRO A 126 -14.83 -1.78 13.64
CA PRO A 126 -13.63 -1.63 14.46
C PRO A 126 -12.48 -0.98 13.69
N SER A 127 -12.00 0.19 14.15
CA SER A 127 -10.97 0.98 13.47
C SER A 127 -9.64 0.24 13.37
N PHE A 128 -9.33 -0.67 14.29
CA PHE A 128 -8.09 -1.43 14.29
C PHE A 128 -7.89 -2.25 13.01
N LEU A 129 -8.96 -2.69 12.34
CA LEU A 129 -8.88 -3.47 11.09
C LEU A 129 -8.36 -2.64 9.91
N THR A 130 -8.70 -1.36 9.87
CA THR A 130 -8.17 -0.43 8.86
C THR A 130 -6.77 0.05 9.21
N GLU A 131 -6.51 0.30 10.48
CA GLU A 131 -5.22 0.78 10.97
C GLU A 131 -4.14 -0.30 10.88
N LEU A 132 -4.48 -1.58 11.07
CA LEU A 132 -3.57 -2.72 10.88
C LEU A 132 -3.07 -2.88 9.43
N ALA A 133 -3.84 -2.46 8.45
CA ALA A 133 -3.44 -2.55 7.04
C ALA A 133 -2.13 -1.79 6.79
N ILE A 134 -1.94 -0.65 7.45
CA ILE A 134 -0.77 0.21 7.28
C ILE A 134 0.53 -0.51 7.71
N PRO A 135 0.71 -0.90 8.99
CA PRO A 135 1.96 -1.51 9.44
C PRO A 135 2.23 -2.86 8.77
N LEU A 136 1.19 -3.65 8.47
CA LEU A 136 1.37 -4.93 7.79
C LEU A 136 1.89 -4.77 6.36
N CYS A 137 1.26 -3.91 5.58
CA CYS A 137 1.68 -3.71 4.19
C CYS A 137 3.03 -2.99 4.08
N PHE A 138 3.32 -2.04 4.99
CA PHE A 138 4.64 -1.40 5.04
C PHE A 138 5.73 -2.34 5.53
N ALA A 139 5.48 -3.24 6.46
CA ALA A 139 6.42 -4.30 6.83
C ALA A 139 6.74 -5.19 5.61
N PHE A 140 5.73 -5.52 4.81
CA PHE A 140 5.90 -6.27 3.58
C PHE A 140 6.73 -5.49 2.54
N LEU A 141 6.53 -4.18 2.45
CA LEU A 141 7.32 -3.28 1.62
C LEU A 141 8.79 -3.21 2.07
N VAL A 142 9.05 -3.08 3.39
CA VAL A 142 10.42 -3.04 3.95
C VAL A 142 11.19 -4.29 3.55
N ILE A 143 10.60 -5.48 3.72
CA ILE A 143 11.23 -6.74 3.31
C ILE A 143 11.58 -6.70 1.82
N ARG A 144 10.68 -6.20 0.98
CA ARG A 144 10.90 -6.11 -0.46
C ARG A 144 12.04 -5.16 -0.81
N VAL A 145 12.07 -3.97 -0.19
CA VAL A 145 13.10 -2.95 -0.44
C VAL A 145 14.47 -3.46 -0.02
N ILE A 146 14.57 -4.14 1.14
CA ILE A 146 15.82 -4.73 1.60
C ILE A 146 16.33 -5.79 0.62
N LEU A 147 15.47 -6.69 0.16
CA LEU A 147 15.84 -7.71 -0.82
C LEU A 147 16.32 -7.10 -2.15
N GLU A 148 15.71 -6.02 -2.60
CA GLU A 148 16.11 -5.31 -3.81
C GLU A 148 17.44 -4.59 -3.62
N ALA A 149 17.64 -3.92 -2.48
CA ALA A 149 18.89 -3.25 -2.13
C ALA A 149 20.07 -4.26 -2.08
N ILE A 150 19.86 -5.43 -1.49
CA ILE A 150 20.88 -6.50 -1.45
C ILE A 150 21.23 -6.98 -2.87
N ARG A 151 20.24 -7.20 -3.72
CA ARG A 151 20.45 -7.59 -5.12
C ARG A 151 21.22 -6.51 -5.90
N TYR A 152 20.85 -5.25 -5.65
CA TYR A 152 21.49 -4.11 -6.28
C TYR A 152 22.97 -4.02 -5.92
N ILE A 153 23.33 -4.17 -4.64
CA ILE A 153 24.71 -4.19 -4.16
C ILE A 153 25.49 -5.40 -4.71
N SER A 154 24.88 -6.57 -4.76
CA SER A 154 25.53 -7.79 -5.31
C SER A 154 25.86 -7.65 -6.80
N ASN A 155 25.07 -6.91 -7.57
CA ASN A 155 25.34 -6.62 -8.97
C ASN A 155 26.38 -5.50 -9.17
N PHE A 156 26.72 -4.77 -8.11
CA PHE A 156 27.78 -3.76 -8.12
C PHE A 156 29.19 -4.37 -8.04
N SER A 157 29.28 -5.59 -7.46
CA SER A 157 30.55 -6.30 -7.22
C SER A 157 30.96 -7.21 -8.40
N LYS A 158 30.18 -7.23 -9.49
CA LYS A 158 30.54 -7.92 -10.73
C LYS A 158 30.79 -6.93 -11.86
#